data_1f2ba599a1e3fbada64604bb797ece9d
#
_entry.id   1f2ba599a1e3fbada64604bb797ece9d
#
_cell.length_a   1.000
_cell.length_b   1.000
_cell.length_c   1.000
_cell.angle_alpha   90.00
_cell.angle_beta   90.00
_cell.angle_gamma   90.00
#
_symmetry.space_group_name_H-M   'P 1'
#
loop_
_entity.id
_entity.type
_entity.pdbx_description
1 polymer ?
#
loop_
_entity_poly.entity_id
_entity_poly.type
_entity_poly.pdbx_seq_one_letter_code
_entity_poly.pdbx_strand_id
1 'polypeptide(L)'
;MPGTRAFRPTRREALQSLGAVGAAFAARCGSGPDYPRPNILFVMTDDQQAQQMSCAGHPILRTPNMDRLANEGVRFENAFCTNSLCAPGRASVLTGCYSHVHGIRGNSEKRDEIEALDPNLPTFPRLLREAGYRTGLFGKWHIRQDPNDFDEWKVLPGQGVYFDPDFIRNGARRQERGYATDLTTDFALDFLRRRGDEPFCMVYQHKAPHRPFTPAPRHANLYGDIAWPKPETYDDDYATRPLAREAEDMKFEISLAGDYEDLPKGLGAAAKKDWIFDRFVKDHHRAVYGVDENLGQILEYLDVTGLAEDTLIIYTTDNGYFLGEHGWYDKRFMYEPSLRIPFLVRYPRLPLKGHVEDRMVLNVDIAPTILDLAGIDVPERMQGESLAPLLRGSPPDDWRQSIFYAYYDNSWAMKDLPPEARTDPSFRYFTAHRVSPHRGVRTGRYKLIEYYNEDGYWELFDLHQDPNELNNLYSEPGHDDLKAELTRELRRLQGQYQERG
;
A
#
# COMPACT_ATOMS: atom_id res chain seq x y z
N MET A 1 75.62 7.05 -3.85
CA MET A 1 74.26 6.73 -3.87
C MET A 1 73.49 7.88 -4.57
N PRO A 2 72.84 7.68 -5.74
CA PRO A 2 72.19 8.74 -6.48
C PRO A 2 70.68 8.85 -6.05
N GLY A 3 70.26 10.11 -5.90
CA GLY A 3 68.91 10.49 -5.42
C GLY A 3 67.82 10.25 -6.47
N THR A 4 66.71 9.79 -5.99
CA THR A 4 65.47 9.62 -6.73
C THR A 4 64.83 10.99 -7.03
N ARG A 5 64.75 11.39 -8.29
CA ARG A 5 63.97 12.52 -8.77
C ARG A 5 62.49 12.14 -8.80
N ALA A 6 61.66 12.86 -8.05
CA ALA A 6 60.22 12.79 -8.15
C ALA A 6 59.77 13.34 -9.50
N PHE A 7 59.02 12.53 -10.25
CA PHE A 7 58.38 12.89 -11.51
C PHE A 7 57.12 13.78 -11.21
N ARG A 8 57.13 15.01 -11.74
CA ARG A 8 55.94 15.86 -11.71
C ARG A 8 55.33 15.88 -13.12
N PRO A 9 54.11 15.42 -13.33
CA PRO A 9 53.49 15.48 -14.65
C PRO A 9 53.22 16.91 -15.09
N THR A 10 53.29 17.15 -16.38
CA THR A 10 53.07 18.48 -16.98
C THR A 10 51.56 18.76 -17.06
N ARG A 11 51.20 20.04 -17.13
CA ARG A 11 49.80 20.54 -17.21
C ARG A 11 49.01 19.91 -18.38
N ARG A 12 49.69 19.39 -19.40
CA ARG A 12 49.09 18.77 -20.58
C ARG A 12 48.73 17.29 -20.31
N GLU A 13 49.46 16.59 -19.44
CA GLU A 13 49.17 15.20 -19.03
C GLU A 13 48.06 15.15 -18.00
N ALA A 14 47.95 16.17 -17.14
CA ALA A 14 46.81 16.33 -16.20
C ALA A 14 45.49 16.63 -16.91
N LEU A 15 45.50 17.31 -18.06
CA LEU A 15 44.32 17.59 -18.86
C LEU A 15 43.86 16.39 -19.72
N GLN A 16 44.74 15.47 -20.03
CA GLN A 16 44.41 14.23 -20.76
C GLN A 16 43.77 13.17 -19.84
N SER A 17 44.11 13.14 -18.54
CA SER A 17 43.51 12.25 -17.56
C SER A 17 42.10 12.71 -17.09
N LEU A 18 41.77 14.00 -17.18
CA LEU A 18 40.44 14.54 -16.91
C LEU A 18 39.44 14.32 -18.07
N GLY A 19 39.96 14.14 -19.30
CA GLY A 19 39.10 13.85 -20.47
C GLY A 19 38.60 12.41 -20.54
N ALA A 20 39.27 11.46 -19.87
CA ALA A 20 38.90 10.04 -19.91
C ALA A 20 37.89 9.64 -18.84
N VAL A 21 37.72 10.43 -17.77
CA VAL A 21 36.73 10.21 -16.72
C VAL A 21 35.36 10.83 -17.09
N GLY A 22 35.37 11.89 -17.94
CA GLY A 22 34.12 12.54 -18.41
C GLY A 22 33.38 11.73 -19.50
N ALA A 23 34.03 10.81 -20.19
CA ALA A 23 33.43 10.01 -21.27
C ALA A 23 32.77 8.71 -20.79
N ALA A 24 33.02 8.27 -19.55
CA ALA A 24 32.45 7.05 -18.98
C ALA A 24 31.05 7.28 -18.33
N PHE A 25 30.67 8.55 -18.08
CA PHE A 25 29.35 8.89 -17.53
C PHE A 25 28.30 9.23 -18.59
N ALA A 26 28.71 9.43 -19.85
CA ALA A 26 27.79 9.76 -20.96
C ALA A 26 27.29 8.54 -21.77
N ALA A 27 27.64 7.31 -21.38
CA ALA A 27 27.31 6.09 -22.11
C ALA A 27 26.29 5.19 -21.38
N ARG A 28 25.44 5.75 -20.53
CA ARG A 28 24.28 5.05 -19.93
C ARG A 28 22.94 5.67 -20.30
N CYS A 29 22.86 6.37 -21.42
CA CYS A 29 21.62 6.49 -22.17
C CYS A 29 21.47 5.21 -23.02
N GLY A 30 21.27 4.08 -22.36
CA GLY A 30 20.79 2.88 -23.02
C GLY A 30 19.40 3.19 -23.54
N SER A 31 19.22 3.17 -24.85
CA SER A 31 17.92 3.08 -25.49
C SER A 31 17.09 2.03 -24.73
N GLY A 32 16.11 2.48 -23.94
CA GLY A 32 15.09 1.58 -23.42
C GLY A 32 14.45 0.83 -24.60
N PRO A 33 13.86 -0.35 -24.39
CA PRO A 33 13.22 -1.05 -25.46
C PRO A 33 12.26 -0.09 -26.15
N ASP A 34 12.26 -0.14 -27.50
CA ASP A 34 11.45 0.67 -28.42
C ASP A 34 9.95 0.30 -28.29
N TYR A 35 9.40 0.41 -27.07
CA TYR A 35 7.97 0.28 -26.83
C TYR A 35 7.34 1.67 -26.91
N PRO A 36 6.21 1.80 -27.60
CA PRO A 36 5.42 3.03 -27.52
C PRO A 36 5.06 3.31 -26.06
N ARG A 37 4.95 4.57 -25.71
CA ARG A 37 4.55 4.98 -24.34
C ARG A 37 3.25 4.27 -23.96
N PRO A 38 3.23 3.45 -22.88
CA PRO A 38 2.04 2.72 -22.50
C PRO A 38 0.92 3.65 -22.01
N ASN A 39 -0.32 3.30 -22.28
CA ASN A 39 -1.40 3.75 -21.40
C ASN A 39 -1.19 3.17 -20.01
N ILE A 40 -1.64 3.86 -18.99
CA ILE A 40 -1.48 3.44 -17.59
C ILE A 40 -2.85 3.37 -16.92
N LEU A 41 -3.19 2.19 -16.41
CA LEU A 41 -4.32 1.94 -15.53
C LEU A 41 -3.77 1.53 -14.17
N PHE A 42 -3.84 2.42 -13.21
CA PHE A 42 -3.51 2.13 -11.82
C PHE A 42 -4.77 1.90 -11.00
N VAL A 43 -4.95 0.68 -10.50
CA VAL A 43 -6.12 0.23 -9.71
C VAL A 43 -5.72 0.07 -8.25
N MET A 44 -6.45 0.71 -7.34
CA MET A 44 -6.22 0.59 -5.91
C MET A 44 -7.52 0.35 -5.16
N THR A 45 -7.52 -0.68 -4.31
CA THR A 45 -8.56 -0.90 -3.30
C THR A 45 -8.19 -0.22 -1.98
N ASP A 46 -9.07 -0.33 -1.00
CA ASP A 46 -8.94 0.25 0.34
C ASP A 46 -9.14 -0.85 1.37
N ASP A 47 -8.07 -1.23 2.10
CA ASP A 47 -8.13 -2.27 3.12
C ASP A 47 -8.27 -3.71 2.59
N GLN A 48 -7.68 -4.06 1.48
CA GLN A 48 -7.68 -5.42 0.97
C GLN A 48 -6.47 -6.22 1.45
N GLN A 49 -6.69 -7.37 2.08
CA GLN A 49 -5.61 -8.28 2.47
C GLN A 49 -4.96 -8.94 1.24
N ALA A 50 -3.66 -9.20 1.30
CA ALA A 50 -2.88 -9.77 0.18
C ALA A 50 -3.45 -11.09 -0.35
N GLN A 51 -4.02 -11.91 0.52
CA GLN A 51 -4.56 -13.23 0.16
C GLN A 51 -6.00 -13.18 -0.37
N GLN A 52 -6.66 -12.02 -0.41
CA GLN A 52 -8.04 -11.89 -0.90
C GLN A 52 -8.11 -11.84 -2.43
N MET A 53 -7.47 -12.79 -3.08
CA MET A 53 -7.54 -13.06 -4.51
C MET A 53 -7.51 -14.56 -4.74
N SER A 54 -8.29 -15.10 -5.69
CA SER A 54 -8.24 -16.52 -6.01
C SER A 54 -6.87 -16.96 -6.58
N CYS A 55 -6.18 -16.09 -7.32
CA CYS A 55 -4.81 -16.33 -7.79
C CYS A 55 -3.76 -16.36 -6.65
N ALA A 56 -4.08 -15.81 -5.48
CA ALA A 56 -3.27 -15.93 -4.27
C ALA A 56 -3.61 -17.17 -3.42
N GLY A 57 -4.48 -18.06 -3.92
CA GLY A 57 -4.86 -19.29 -3.24
C GLY A 57 -6.03 -19.18 -2.28
N HIS A 58 -6.81 -18.08 -2.32
CA HIS A 58 -7.98 -17.95 -1.43
C HIS A 58 -8.98 -19.10 -1.65
N PRO A 59 -9.37 -19.84 -0.59
CA PRO A 59 -10.14 -21.09 -0.76
C PRO A 59 -11.58 -20.85 -1.24
N ILE A 60 -12.20 -19.74 -0.88
CA ILE A 60 -13.62 -19.46 -1.08
C ILE A 60 -13.85 -18.35 -2.10
N LEU A 61 -13.18 -17.20 -1.92
CA LEU A 61 -13.34 -16.03 -2.79
C LEU A 61 -12.93 -16.35 -4.22
N ARG A 62 -13.71 -15.87 -5.19
CA ARG A 62 -13.40 -15.98 -6.62
C ARG A 62 -13.26 -14.59 -7.21
N THR A 63 -12.11 -14.31 -7.83
CA THR A 63 -11.75 -13.03 -8.42
C THR A 63 -11.21 -13.23 -9.84
N PRO A 64 -12.05 -13.65 -10.79
CA PRO A 64 -11.62 -14.07 -12.13
C PRO A 64 -10.90 -12.95 -12.91
N ASN A 65 -11.18 -11.68 -12.64
CA ASN A 65 -10.55 -10.57 -13.33
C ASN A 65 -9.17 -10.23 -12.73
N MET A 66 -9.00 -10.34 -11.42
CA MET A 66 -7.67 -10.29 -10.77
C MET A 66 -6.83 -11.51 -11.19
N ASP A 67 -7.42 -12.70 -11.28
CA ASP A 67 -6.76 -13.92 -11.78
C ASP A 67 -6.28 -13.74 -13.23
N ARG A 68 -7.08 -13.05 -14.05
CA ARG A 68 -6.67 -12.69 -15.42
C ARG A 68 -5.41 -11.82 -15.42
N LEU A 69 -5.35 -10.78 -14.57
CA LEU A 69 -4.15 -9.94 -14.46
C LEU A 69 -2.93 -10.75 -14.03
N ALA A 70 -3.08 -11.67 -13.08
CA ALA A 70 -2.00 -12.55 -12.63
C ALA A 70 -1.53 -13.50 -13.74
N ASN A 71 -2.46 -14.12 -14.47
CA ASN A 71 -2.17 -15.08 -15.55
C ASN A 71 -1.54 -14.43 -16.78
N GLU A 72 -1.91 -13.18 -17.09
CA GLU A 72 -1.38 -12.42 -18.23
C GLU A 72 -0.18 -11.54 -17.85
N GLY A 73 0.23 -11.52 -16.58
CA GLY A 73 1.28 -10.67 -16.05
C GLY A 73 2.10 -11.31 -14.93
N VAL A 74 2.42 -10.51 -13.91
CA VAL A 74 3.24 -10.89 -12.76
C VAL A 74 2.45 -10.64 -11.47
N ARG A 75 2.40 -11.64 -10.59
CA ARG A 75 1.94 -11.50 -9.21
C ARG A 75 3.14 -11.45 -8.27
N PHE A 76 3.24 -10.39 -7.50
CA PHE A 76 4.27 -10.26 -6.48
C PHE A 76 3.79 -10.90 -5.17
N GLU A 77 4.54 -11.93 -4.72
CA GLU A 77 4.19 -12.66 -3.49
C GLU A 77 4.55 -11.84 -2.24
N ASN A 78 5.66 -11.13 -2.26
CA ASN A 78 6.19 -10.38 -1.14
C ASN A 78 6.12 -8.86 -1.41
N ALA A 79 4.90 -8.34 -1.51
CA ALA A 79 4.63 -6.91 -1.66
C ALA A 79 4.15 -6.31 -0.33
N PHE A 80 4.69 -5.15 0.04
CA PHE A 80 4.47 -4.54 1.35
C PHE A 80 4.15 -3.05 1.25
N CYS A 81 3.34 -2.53 2.19
CA CYS A 81 3.19 -1.11 2.40
C CYS A 81 4.24 -0.60 3.39
N THR A 82 4.60 0.67 3.28
CA THR A 82 5.61 1.32 4.14
C THR A 82 5.02 1.95 5.39
N ASN A 83 3.71 2.15 5.42
CA ASN A 83 2.90 2.59 6.56
C ASN A 83 1.48 2.08 6.33
N SER A 84 0.98 1.24 7.22
CA SER A 84 -0.32 0.56 7.06
C SER A 84 -1.49 1.47 7.46
N LEU A 85 -1.67 2.54 6.70
CA LEU A 85 -2.80 3.48 6.78
C LEU A 85 -3.14 4.04 5.40
N CYS A 86 -4.42 4.36 5.19
CA CYS A 86 -4.95 4.80 3.89
C CYS A 86 -4.23 6.03 3.32
N ALA A 87 -4.30 7.21 3.99
CA ALA A 87 -3.72 8.44 3.46
C ALA A 87 -2.20 8.36 3.27
N PRO A 88 -1.41 7.84 4.25
CA PRO A 88 0.01 7.59 4.07
C PRO A 88 0.33 6.64 2.92
N GLY A 89 -0.37 5.50 2.82
CA GLY A 89 -0.16 4.52 1.75
C GLY A 89 -0.42 5.11 0.36
N ARG A 90 -1.50 5.87 0.21
CA ARG A 90 -1.86 6.58 -1.04
C ARG A 90 -0.81 7.63 -1.41
N ALA A 91 -0.35 8.43 -0.45
CA ALA A 91 0.71 9.41 -0.66
C ALA A 91 2.03 8.74 -1.05
N SER A 92 2.38 7.62 -0.41
CA SER A 92 3.58 6.83 -0.75
C SER A 92 3.55 6.33 -2.19
N VAL A 93 2.41 5.82 -2.66
CA VAL A 93 2.23 5.37 -4.05
C VAL A 93 2.37 6.53 -5.04
N LEU A 94 1.79 7.69 -4.74
CA LEU A 94 1.84 8.84 -5.65
C LEU A 94 3.24 9.43 -5.80
N THR A 95 4.00 9.48 -4.72
CA THR A 95 5.29 10.18 -4.63
C THR A 95 6.51 9.29 -4.75
N GLY A 96 6.35 7.98 -4.58
CA GLY A 96 7.48 7.06 -4.43
C GLY A 96 8.32 7.30 -3.17
N CYS A 97 7.74 7.95 -2.15
CA CYS A 97 8.44 8.34 -0.92
C CYS A 97 7.78 7.74 0.33
N TYR A 98 8.57 7.61 1.39
CA TYR A 98 8.08 7.23 2.72
C TYR A 98 7.33 8.39 3.41
N SER A 99 6.50 8.05 4.40
CA SER A 99 5.62 9.00 5.11
C SER A 99 6.33 10.20 5.73
N HIS A 100 7.54 10.01 6.26
CA HIS A 100 8.33 11.10 6.83
C HIS A 100 8.88 12.09 5.79
N VAL A 101 8.93 11.68 4.51
CA VAL A 101 9.38 12.54 3.40
C VAL A 101 8.21 13.24 2.74
N HIS A 102 7.10 12.54 2.47
CA HIS A 102 5.95 13.18 1.82
C HIS A 102 5.04 13.95 2.81
N GLY A 103 5.26 13.82 4.12
CA GLY A 103 4.62 14.63 5.16
C GLY A 103 3.28 14.11 5.67
N ILE A 104 2.68 13.08 5.03
CA ILE A 104 1.43 12.47 5.49
C ILE A 104 1.76 11.21 6.28
N ARG A 105 1.65 11.28 7.61
CA ARG A 105 2.00 10.21 8.54
C ARG A 105 0.80 9.46 9.09
N GLY A 106 -0.40 10.07 9.04
CA GLY A 106 -1.63 9.51 9.59
C GLY A 106 -2.88 9.90 8.80
N ASN A 107 -4.04 9.40 9.24
CA ASN A 107 -5.37 9.69 8.67
C ASN A 107 -6.05 10.87 9.37
N SER A 108 -5.40 11.99 9.58
CA SER A 108 -5.92 13.09 10.39
C SER A 108 -7.07 13.85 9.71
N GLU A 109 -8.31 13.39 9.90
CA GLU A 109 -9.49 14.08 9.37
C GLU A 109 -9.99 15.26 10.26
N LYS A 110 -9.53 15.40 11.51
CA LYS A 110 -10.17 16.22 12.54
C LYS A 110 -9.32 17.33 13.16
N ARG A 111 -8.18 17.73 12.59
CA ARG A 111 -7.29 18.73 13.20
C ARG A 111 -7.02 19.92 12.30
N ASP A 112 -6.87 21.10 12.95
CA ASP A 112 -6.46 22.34 12.29
C ASP A 112 -4.99 22.28 11.79
N GLU A 113 -4.17 21.41 12.40
CA GLU A 113 -2.82 21.07 11.94
C GLU A 113 -2.86 19.80 11.07
N ILE A 114 -3.07 20.01 9.79
CA ILE A 114 -3.28 18.91 8.86
C ILE A 114 -1.98 18.61 8.16
N GLU A 115 -1.64 17.32 8.25
CA GLU A 115 -0.61 16.78 7.39
C GLU A 115 -0.99 16.96 5.93
N ALA A 116 -0.14 17.66 5.22
CA ALA A 116 -0.29 17.96 3.81
C ALA A 116 0.84 17.34 3.02
N LEU A 117 0.54 16.86 1.81
CA LEU A 117 1.57 16.44 0.88
C LEU A 117 2.50 17.62 0.59
N ASP A 118 3.82 17.41 0.71
CA ASP A 118 4.81 18.43 0.33
C ASP A 118 4.59 18.83 -1.15
N PRO A 119 4.20 20.08 -1.43
CA PRO A 119 3.88 20.51 -2.80
C PRO A 119 5.09 20.50 -3.74
N ASN A 120 6.31 20.40 -3.19
CA ASN A 120 7.54 20.33 -3.96
C ASN A 120 7.94 18.90 -4.34
N LEU A 121 7.24 17.89 -3.79
CA LEU A 121 7.47 16.52 -4.21
C LEU A 121 6.82 16.26 -5.57
N PRO A 122 7.55 15.64 -6.49
CA PRO A 122 6.95 15.16 -7.72
C PRO A 122 5.99 14.00 -7.41
N THR A 123 4.85 13.99 -8.11
CA THR A 123 3.96 12.83 -8.14
C THR A 123 4.00 12.22 -9.54
N PHE A 124 3.82 10.89 -9.66
CA PHE A 124 3.84 10.28 -10.98
C PHE A 124 2.75 10.82 -11.92
N PRO A 125 1.51 11.16 -11.47
CA PRO A 125 0.50 11.72 -12.37
C PRO A 125 0.89 13.09 -12.92
N ARG A 126 1.51 13.95 -12.09
CA ARG A 126 2.00 15.27 -12.54
C ARG A 126 3.07 15.13 -13.62
N LEU A 127 4.07 14.26 -13.40
CA LEU A 127 5.15 14.04 -14.35
C LEU A 127 4.64 13.44 -15.67
N LEU A 128 3.69 12.53 -15.60
CA LEU A 128 3.03 11.98 -16.78
C LEU A 128 2.25 13.06 -17.55
N ARG A 129 1.49 13.93 -16.85
CA ARG A 129 0.77 15.03 -17.47
C ARG A 129 1.72 16.00 -18.17
N GLU A 130 2.83 16.37 -17.51
CA GLU A 130 3.89 17.19 -18.10
C GLU A 130 4.53 16.54 -19.34
N ALA A 131 4.57 15.20 -19.38
CA ALA A 131 5.03 14.42 -20.54
C ALA A 131 3.95 14.20 -21.63
N GLY A 132 2.76 14.82 -21.49
CA GLY A 132 1.70 14.80 -22.48
C GLY A 132 0.69 13.66 -22.34
N TYR A 133 0.64 12.99 -21.17
CA TYR A 133 -0.44 12.07 -20.86
C TYR A 133 -1.71 12.83 -20.48
N ARG A 134 -2.86 12.32 -20.88
CA ARG A 134 -4.14 12.73 -20.32
C ARG A 134 -4.36 12.00 -18.99
N THR A 135 -4.55 12.74 -17.91
CA THR A 135 -4.60 12.17 -16.55
C THR A 135 -6.00 12.21 -15.96
N GLY A 136 -6.43 11.11 -15.32
CA GLY A 136 -7.73 11.00 -14.66
C GLY A 136 -7.65 10.31 -13.31
N LEU A 137 -8.44 10.77 -12.32
CA LEU A 137 -8.56 10.16 -11.00
C LEU A 137 -10.04 9.95 -10.63
N PHE A 138 -10.40 8.70 -10.29
CA PHE A 138 -11.77 8.34 -9.95
C PHE A 138 -11.85 7.51 -8.68
N GLY A 139 -12.73 7.91 -7.73
CA GLY A 139 -13.03 7.18 -6.51
C GLY A 139 -12.43 7.78 -5.23
N LYS A 140 -11.86 6.96 -4.34
CA LYS A 140 -11.35 7.43 -3.05
C LYS A 140 -10.00 8.11 -3.20
N TRP A 141 -9.93 9.38 -2.81
CA TRP A 141 -8.67 10.14 -2.79
C TRP A 141 -7.99 10.11 -1.41
N HIS A 142 -8.70 10.50 -0.39
CA HIS A 142 -8.30 10.50 1.02
C HIS A 142 -7.01 11.27 1.33
N ILE A 143 -6.53 12.08 0.40
CA ILE A 143 -5.50 13.09 0.62
C ILE A 143 -6.23 14.43 0.65
N ARG A 144 -5.88 15.30 1.59
CA ARG A 144 -6.67 16.49 1.87
C ARG A 144 -6.62 17.56 0.78
N GLN A 145 -5.47 17.71 0.11
CA GLN A 145 -5.36 18.64 -1.00
C GLN A 145 -6.19 18.13 -2.19
N ASP A 146 -6.74 19.07 -2.95
CA ASP A 146 -7.36 18.75 -4.23
C ASP A 146 -6.35 18.06 -5.16
N PRO A 147 -6.76 17.09 -5.95
CA PRO A 147 -5.87 16.34 -6.83
C PRO A 147 -5.55 17.14 -8.12
N ASN A 148 -4.87 18.26 -7.96
CA ASN A 148 -4.54 19.21 -9.02
C ASN A 148 -3.50 18.68 -10.05
N ASP A 149 -2.93 17.53 -9.80
CA ASP A 149 -2.02 16.83 -10.72
C ASP A 149 -2.76 16.08 -11.83
N PHE A 150 -4.10 16.07 -11.80
CA PHE A 150 -4.96 15.41 -12.77
C PHE A 150 -5.76 16.40 -13.61
N ASP A 151 -5.98 16.09 -14.89
CA ASP A 151 -6.82 16.91 -15.80
C ASP A 151 -8.31 16.76 -15.48
N GLU A 152 -8.70 15.53 -15.09
CA GLU A 152 -10.07 15.22 -14.68
C GLU A 152 -10.08 14.37 -13.42
N TRP A 153 -10.90 14.75 -12.44
CA TRP A 153 -11.07 13.96 -11.24
C TRP A 153 -12.48 14.01 -10.67
N LYS A 154 -12.93 12.86 -10.17
CA LYS A 154 -14.21 12.68 -9.49
C LYS A 154 -13.96 11.82 -8.26
N VAL A 155 -13.88 12.46 -7.09
CA VAL A 155 -13.41 11.81 -5.87
C VAL A 155 -14.43 11.85 -4.75
N LEU A 156 -14.44 10.81 -3.92
CA LEU A 156 -15.22 10.74 -2.70
C LEU A 156 -14.62 11.70 -1.65
N PRO A 157 -15.43 12.50 -0.95
CA PRO A 157 -14.96 13.30 0.17
C PRO A 157 -14.60 12.41 1.37
N GLY A 158 -13.43 12.61 1.97
CA GLY A 158 -12.94 11.84 3.12
C GLY A 158 -12.96 10.33 2.87
N GLN A 159 -13.60 9.57 3.76
CA GLN A 159 -13.76 8.11 3.64
C GLN A 159 -14.83 7.71 2.62
N GLY A 160 -15.71 8.61 2.21
CA GLY A 160 -16.85 8.33 1.35
C GLY A 160 -17.92 7.43 1.99
N VAL A 161 -19.03 7.24 1.29
CA VAL A 161 -20.11 6.30 1.65
C VAL A 161 -20.40 5.38 0.47
N TYR A 162 -20.99 4.19 0.73
CA TYR A 162 -21.25 3.20 -0.31
C TYR A 162 -22.44 3.49 -1.19
N PHE A 163 -23.51 4.07 -0.63
CA PHE A 163 -24.73 4.36 -1.37
C PHE A 163 -24.99 5.86 -1.47
N ASP A 164 -25.42 6.27 -2.63
CA ASP A 164 -25.75 7.66 -2.97
C ASP A 164 -24.72 8.68 -2.49
N PRO A 165 -23.41 8.40 -2.77
CA PRO A 165 -22.32 9.22 -2.28
C PRO A 165 -22.31 10.60 -2.90
N ASP A 166 -21.78 11.56 -2.15
CA ASP A 166 -21.25 12.76 -2.76
C ASP A 166 -19.95 12.45 -3.50
N PHE A 167 -19.77 13.07 -4.66
CA PHE A 167 -18.46 13.17 -5.33
C PHE A 167 -18.07 14.64 -5.49
N ILE A 168 -16.80 14.93 -5.36
CA ILE A 168 -16.21 16.19 -5.77
C ILE A 168 -15.68 16.00 -7.18
N ARG A 169 -16.25 16.75 -8.15
CA ARG A 169 -15.92 16.65 -9.57
C ARG A 169 -15.18 17.93 -9.99
N ASN A 170 -13.87 17.86 -10.16
CA ASN A 170 -13.04 19.02 -10.46
C ASN A 170 -13.42 20.25 -9.58
N GLY A 171 -13.50 20.04 -8.26
CA GLY A 171 -13.85 21.07 -7.27
C GLY A 171 -15.35 21.26 -6.99
N ALA A 172 -16.27 20.75 -7.80
CA ALA A 172 -17.72 20.89 -7.58
C ALA A 172 -18.30 19.65 -6.90
N ARG A 173 -18.86 19.78 -5.69
CA ARG A 173 -19.52 18.70 -4.95
C ARG A 173 -20.91 18.42 -5.50
N ARG A 174 -21.22 17.13 -5.76
CA ARG A 174 -22.51 16.65 -6.24
C ARG A 174 -22.82 15.27 -5.65
N GLN A 175 -24.06 15.07 -5.22
CA GLN A 175 -24.54 13.74 -4.85
C GLN A 175 -24.88 12.93 -6.12
N GLU A 176 -24.39 11.69 -6.14
CA GLU A 176 -24.69 10.72 -7.20
C GLU A 176 -25.54 9.60 -6.64
N ARG A 177 -26.52 9.13 -7.41
CA ARG A 177 -27.36 8.01 -7.00
C ARG A 177 -26.76 6.70 -7.46
N GLY A 178 -26.60 5.74 -6.55
CA GLY A 178 -26.10 4.41 -6.83
C GLY A 178 -25.04 3.93 -5.87
N TYR A 179 -24.39 2.85 -6.24
CA TYR A 179 -23.34 2.21 -5.44
C TYR A 179 -21.96 2.78 -5.81
N ALA A 180 -21.18 3.19 -4.81
CA ALA A 180 -19.92 3.93 -5.02
C ALA A 180 -18.93 3.22 -5.95
N THR A 181 -18.79 1.88 -5.83
CA THR A 181 -17.90 1.11 -6.68
C THR A 181 -18.33 1.16 -8.15
N ASP A 182 -19.64 1.00 -8.42
CA ASP A 182 -20.21 1.05 -9.77
C ASP A 182 -20.08 2.46 -10.36
N LEU A 183 -20.42 3.49 -9.58
CA LEU A 183 -20.29 4.90 -10.00
C LEU A 183 -18.84 5.27 -10.33
N THR A 184 -17.89 4.79 -9.54
CA THR A 184 -16.45 4.99 -9.81
C THR A 184 -16.06 4.37 -11.14
N THR A 185 -16.59 3.19 -11.44
CA THR A 185 -16.38 2.48 -12.72
C THR A 185 -17.00 3.22 -13.90
N ASP A 186 -18.24 3.71 -13.74
CA ASP A 186 -18.91 4.51 -14.75
C ASP A 186 -18.11 5.76 -15.13
N PHE A 187 -17.54 6.45 -14.12
CA PHE A 187 -16.67 7.61 -14.35
C PHE A 187 -15.38 7.25 -15.06
N ALA A 188 -14.76 6.13 -14.70
CA ALA A 188 -13.56 5.62 -15.34
C ALA A 188 -13.82 5.26 -16.81
N LEU A 189 -14.92 4.53 -17.09
CA LEU A 189 -15.33 4.20 -18.46
C LEU A 189 -15.68 5.46 -19.29
N ASP A 190 -16.34 6.45 -18.67
CA ASP A 190 -16.65 7.72 -19.33
C ASP A 190 -15.38 8.50 -19.70
N PHE A 191 -14.36 8.50 -18.84
CA PHE A 191 -13.04 9.06 -19.15
C PHE A 191 -12.39 8.34 -20.35
N LEU A 192 -12.39 7.01 -20.36
CA LEU A 192 -11.83 6.21 -21.44
C LEU A 192 -12.57 6.45 -22.78
N ARG A 193 -13.89 6.57 -22.76
CA ARG A 193 -14.71 6.83 -23.96
C ARG A 193 -14.44 8.21 -24.60
N ARG A 194 -14.05 9.19 -23.78
CA ARG A 194 -13.77 10.57 -24.21
C ARG A 194 -12.28 10.85 -24.46
N ARG A 195 -11.43 9.79 -24.49
CA ARG A 195 -10.01 9.93 -24.77
C ARG A 195 -9.77 10.45 -26.21
N GLY A 196 -8.65 11.16 -26.39
CA GLY A 196 -8.08 11.49 -27.69
C GLY A 196 -7.07 10.42 -28.16
N ASP A 197 -6.08 10.84 -28.92
CA ASP A 197 -4.99 10.00 -29.42
C ASP A 197 -3.80 9.97 -28.44
N GLU A 198 -3.77 10.87 -27.46
CA GLU A 198 -2.75 10.93 -26.44
C GLU A 198 -2.82 9.70 -25.49
N PRO A 199 -1.67 9.24 -24.98
CA PRO A 199 -1.68 8.19 -23.97
C PRO A 199 -2.37 8.69 -22.68
N PHE A 200 -3.04 7.80 -21.97
CA PHE A 200 -3.70 8.15 -20.72
C PHE A 200 -2.99 7.56 -19.49
N CYS A 201 -3.12 8.25 -18.36
CA CYS A 201 -2.89 7.72 -17.02
C CYS A 201 -4.19 7.83 -16.22
N MET A 202 -4.81 6.69 -15.95
CA MET A 202 -6.02 6.61 -15.15
C MET A 202 -5.73 5.98 -13.80
N VAL A 203 -5.99 6.73 -12.73
CA VAL A 203 -5.92 6.29 -11.35
C VAL A 203 -7.35 5.96 -10.89
N TYR A 204 -7.60 4.68 -10.65
CA TYR A 204 -8.92 4.10 -10.39
C TYR A 204 -8.91 3.49 -8.99
N GLN A 205 -9.47 4.24 -8.03
CA GLN A 205 -9.34 3.96 -6.59
C GLN A 205 -10.70 3.72 -5.94
N HIS A 206 -10.91 2.49 -5.47
CA HIS A 206 -12.15 2.12 -4.79
C HIS A 206 -12.15 2.50 -3.31
N LYS A 207 -13.36 2.79 -2.77
CA LYS A 207 -13.60 2.78 -1.32
C LYS A 207 -13.65 1.34 -0.79
N ALA A 208 -14.14 0.41 -1.59
CA ALA A 208 -14.25 -0.99 -1.22
C ALA A 208 -12.86 -1.65 -1.10
N PRO A 209 -12.68 -2.58 -0.14
CA PRO A 209 -13.67 -3.09 0.83
C PRO A 209 -13.71 -2.38 2.21
N HIS A 210 -13.20 -1.17 2.36
CA HIS A 210 -13.16 -0.42 3.64
C HIS A 210 -14.50 -0.41 4.41
N ARG A 211 -14.44 -0.37 5.75
CA ARG A 211 -15.59 -0.23 6.67
C ARG A 211 -16.57 0.88 6.18
N PRO A 212 -17.88 0.68 6.24
CA PRO A 212 -18.60 -0.42 6.89
C PRO A 212 -18.80 -1.69 6.06
N PHE A 213 -17.96 -2.01 5.09
CA PHE A 213 -17.92 -3.25 4.29
C PHE A 213 -19.20 -3.54 3.49
N THR A 214 -20.00 -2.53 3.19
CA THR A 214 -21.35 -2.71 2.63
C THR A 214 -21.27 -3.17 1.17
N PRO A 215 -21.69 -4.40 0.83
CA PRO A 215 -21.63 -4.90 -0.54
C PRO A 215 -22.75 -4.30 -1.41
N ALA A 216 -22.59 -4.39 -2.73
CA ALA A 216 -23.69 -4.11 -3.63
C ALA A 216 -24.87 -5.07 -3.36
N PRO A 217 -26.15 -4.61 -3.51
CA PRO A 217 -27.32 -5.46 -3.23
C PRO A 217 -27.35 -6.77 -4.01
N ARG A 218 -26.83 -6.77 -5.25
CA ARG A 218 -26.70 -7.97 -6.09
C ARG A 218 -25.75 -9.03 -5.52
N HIS A 219 -24.86 -8.64 -4.60
CA HIS A 219 -23.91 -9.53 -3.94
C HIS A 219 -24.29 -9.89 -2.50
N ALA A 220 -25.39 -9.36 -1.96
CA ALA A 220 -25.77 -9.51 -0.55
C ALA A 220 -25.90 -10.97 -0.09
N ASN A 221 -26.25 -11.89 -1.01
CA ASN A 221 -26.44 -13.31 -0.70
C ASN A 221 -25.23 -14.19 -1.03
N LEU A 222 -24.13 -13.63 -1.59
CA LEU A 222 -22.91 -14.42 -1.83
C LEU A 222 -22.39 -14.96 -0.50
N TYR A 223 -21.94 -16.21 -0.51
CA TYR A 223 -21.35 -16.89 0.66
C TYR A 223 -22.34 -17.07 1.85
N GLY A 224 -23.66 -16.91 1.64
CA GLY A 224 -24.66 -17.04 2.70
C GLY A 224 -24.62 -18.36 3.43
N ASP A 225 -24.50 -19.46 2.69
CA ASP A 225 -24.50 -20.84 3.21
C ASP A 225 -23.10 -21.36 3.60
N ILE A 226 -22.07 -20.53 3.53
CA ILE A 226 -20.70 -20.92 3.85
C ILE A 226 -20.38 -20.51 5.29
N ALA A 227 -20.00 -21.46 6.14
CA ALA A 227 -19.34 -21.16 7.40
C ALA A 227 -17.92 -20.66 7.10
N TRP A 228 -17.61 -19.39 7.40
CA TRP A 228 -16.29 -18.83 7.09
C TRP A 228 -15.25 -19.42 8.04
N PRO A 229 -14.11 -19.91 7.54
CA PRO A 229 -13.06 -20.47 8.40
C PRO A 229 -12.46 -19.39 9.29
N LYS A 230 -12.32 -19.71 10.57
CA LYS A 230 -11.62 -18.83 11.52
C LYS A 230 -10.11 -18.94 11.32
N PRO A 231 -9.35 -17.85 11.40
CA PRO A 231 -7.89 -17.89 11.43
C PRO A 231 -7.40 -18.70 12.64
N GLU A 232 -6.23 -19.31 12.55
CA GLU A 232 -5.61 -20.04 13.67
C GLU A 232 -5.41 -19.15 14.91
N THR A 233 -5.20 -17.85 14.68
CA THR A 233 -4.99 -16.84 15.72
C THR A 233 -6.27 -16.13 16.19
N TYR A 234 -7.45 -16.68 15.83
CA TYR A 234 -8.76 -16.07 16.16
C TYR A 234 -8.97 -15.79 17.65
N ASP A 235 -8.49 -16.66 18.52
CA ASP A 235 -8.58 -16.57 19.98
C ASP A 235 -7.18 -16.35 20.61
N ASP A 236 -6.37 -15.49 19.99
CA ASP A 236 -5.04 -15.11 20.49
C ASP A 236 -5.11 -14.51 21.92
N ASP A 237 -4.24 -14.99 22.79
CA ASP A 237 -4.13 -14.53 24.19
C ASP A 237 -3.11 -13.40 24.39
N TYR A 238 -2.31 -13.09 23.36
CA TYR A 238 -1.23 -12.09 23.35
C TYR A 238 -0.20 -12.29 24.46
N ALA A 239 0.08 -13.53 24.87
CA ALA A 239 0.85 -13.87 26.06
C ALA A 239 2.22 -13.17 26.12
N THR A 240 2.93 -13.06 25.00
CA THR A 240 4.26 -12.44 24.87
C THR A 240 4.24 -11.01 24.32
N ARG A 241 3.06 -10.46 24.00
CA ARG A 241 2.86 -9.19 23.28
C ARG A 241 1.89 -8.28 24.04
N PRO A 242 2.34 -7.61 25.11
CA PRO A 242 1.48 -6.78 25.96
C PRO A 242 0.83 -5.60 25.22
N LEU A 243 1.53 -4.95 24.28
CA LEU A 243 0.95 -3.83 23.50
C LEU A 243 -0.15 -4.32 22.54
N ALA A 244 0.00 -5.52 22.00
CA ALA A 244 -1.06 -6.17 21.21
C ALA A 244 -2.32 -6.43 22.06
N ARG A 245 -2.15 -6.83 23.34
CA ARG A 245 -3.26 -7.00 24.29
C ARG A 245 -3.99 -5.70 24.58
N GLU A 246 -3.26 -4.57 24.67
CA GLU A 246 -3.83 -3.24 24.96
C GLU A 246 -4.62 -2.65 23.80
N ALA A 247 -4.42 -3.15 22.59
CA ALA A 247 -5.13 -2.71 21.39
C ALA A 247 -6.57 -3.22 21.33
N GLU A 248 -7.35 -3.03 22.40
CA GLU A 248 -8.72 -3.57 22.53
C GLU A 248 -9.66 -3.08 21.42
N ASP A 249 -9.46 -1.86 20.92
CA ASP A 249 -10.28 -1.30 19.86
C ASP A 249 -10.00 -1.95 18.48
N MET A 250 -8.96 -2.77 18.37
CA MET A 250 -8.71 -3.65 17.22
C MET A 250 -9.60 -4.91 17.24
N LYS A 251 -10.15 -5.30 18.40
CA LYS A 251 -11.02 -6.47 18.49
C LYS A 251 -12.34 -6.21 17.79
N PHE A 252 -12.65 -7.03 16.78
CA PHE A 252 -13.84 -6.82 15.95
C PHE A 252 -15.14 -6.96 16.73
N GLU A 253 -15.23 -7.83 17.74
CA GLU A 253 -16.41 -8.00 18.59
C GLU A 253 -16.71 -6.78 19.48
N ILE A 254 -15.71 -5.91 19.71
CA ILE A 254 -15.86 -4.65 20.45
C ILE A 254 -16.25 -3.54 19.47
N SER A 255 -15.46 -3.34 18.43
CA SER A 255 -15.56 -2.15 17.58
C SER A 255 -16.59 -2.25 16.47
N LEU A 256 -16.88 -3.46 15.95
CA LEU A 256 -17.84 -3.65 14.87
C LEU A 256 -19.27 -3.96 15.36
N ALA A 257 -19.47 -4.21 16.66
CA ALA A 257 -20.79 -4.54 17.18
C ALA A 257 -21.85 -3.45 16.90
N GLY A 258 -21.44 -2.19 16.84
CA GLY A 258 -22.32 -1.06 16.56
C GLY A 258 -22.65 -0.85 15.07
N ASP A 259 -21.95 -1.53 14.18
CA ASP A 259 -22.17 -1.40 12.73
C ASP A 259 -23.35 -2.27 12.23
N TYR A 260 -23.78 -3.24 13.04
CA TYR A 260 -24.78 -4.24 12.66
C TYR A 260 -26.06 -4.09 13.45
N GLU A 261 -27.07 -3.41 12.87
CA GLU A 261 -28.40 -3.22 13.48
C GLU A 261 -29.15 -4.55 13.67
N ASP A 262 -28.82 -5.56 12.84
CA ASP A 262 -29.42 -6.89 12.86
C ASP A 262 -28.68 -7.89 13.78
N LEU A 263 -27.70 -7.43 14.59
CA LEU A 263 -27.02 -8.26 15.59
C LEU A 263 -28.05 -8.86 16.57
N PRO A 264 -28.17 -10.22 16.68
CA PRO A 264 -29.17 -10.84 17.52
C PRO A 264 -28.97 -10.47 19.00
N LYS A 265 -30.07 -10.13 19.67
CA LYS A 265 -30.06 -9.80 21.10
C LYS A 265 -29.92 -11.06 21.96
N GLY A 266 -29.22 -10.95 23.08
CA GLY A 266 -29.11 -12.04 24.07
C GLY A 266 -28.08 -13.10 23.75
N LEU A 267 -27.25 -12.93 22.75
CA LEU A 267 -26.10 -13.80 22.51
C LEU A 267 -25.08 -13.71 23.66
N GLY A 268 -24.54 -14.85 24.10
CA GLY A 268 -23.36 -14.90 24.95
C GLY A 268 -22.12 -14.36 24.21
N ALA A 269 -21.05 -13.97 24.95
CA ALA A 269 -19.89 -13.32 24.39
C ALA A 269 -19.25 -14.06 23.19
N ALA A 270 -19.05 -15.37 23.30
CA ALA A 270 -18.47 -16.18 22.22
C ALA A 270 -19.39 -16.23 20.99
N ALA A 271 -20.67 -16.46 21.16
CA ALA A 271 -21.64 -16.48 20.05
C ALA A 271 -21.78 -15.11 19.38
N LYS A 272 -21.69 -14.02 20.15
CA LYS A 272 -21.65 -12.65 19.61
C LYS A 272 -20.39 -12.42 18.77
N LYS A 273 -19.21 -12.81 19.28
CA LYS A 273 -17.93 -12.73 18.57
C LYS A 273 -18.01 -13.48 17.23
N ASP A 274 -18.49 -14.72 17.27
CA ASP A 274 -18.62 -15.57 16.08
C ASP A 274 -19.58 -14.98 15.04
N TRP A 275 -20.72 -14.44 15.48
CA TRP A 275 -21.69 -13.83 14.58
C TRP A 275 -21.13 -12.58 13.89
N ILE A 276 -20.46 -11.69 14.65
CA ILE A 276 -19.84 -10.49 14.10
C ILE A 276 -18.73 -10.86 13.10
N PHE A 277 -17.90 -11.84 13.45
CA PHE A 277 -16.85 -12.34 12.56
C PHE A 277 -17.41 -12.82 11.23
N ASP A 278 -18.37 -13.75 11.26
CA ASP A 278 -18.95 -14.32 10.04
C ASP A 278 -19.59 -13.23 9.15
N ARG A 279 -20.29 -12.29 9.77
CA ARG A 279 -20.92 -11.18 9.05
C ARG A 279 -19.90 -10.23 8.43
N PHE A 280 -18.94 -9.77 9.21
CA PHE A 280 -17.91 -8.83 8.79
C PHE A 280 -17.03 -9.39 7.67
N VAL A 281 -16.56 -10.62 7.84
CA VAL A 281 -15.67 -11.24 6.85
C VAL A 281 -16.40 -11.49 5.54
N LYS A 282 -17.66 -11.96 5.58
CA LYS A 282 -18.48 -12.13 4.38
C LYS A 282 -18.73 -10.82 3.65
N ASP A 283 -19.12 -9.77 4.37
CA ASP A 283 -19.41 -8.47 3.76
C ASP A 283 -18.16 -7.85 3.15
N HIS A 284 -17.00 -7.99 3.80
CA HIS A 284 -15.72 -7.56 3.27
C HIS A 284 -15.39 -8.30 1.95
N HIS A 285 -15.52 -9.63 1.91
CA HIS A 285 -15.25 -10.42 0.71
C HIS A 285 -16.26 -10.17 -0.42
N ARG A 286 -17.52 -9.90 -0.09
CA ARG A 286 -18.53 -9.45 -1.06
C ARG A 286 -18.17 -8.11 -1.69
N ALA A 287 -17.60 -7.20 -0.91
CA ALA A 287 -17.14 -5.91 -1.41
C ALA A 287 -15.92 -6.08 -2.34
N VAL A 288 -14.97 -6.97 -2.02
CA VAL A 288 -13.85 -7.34 -2.92
C VAL A 288 -14.36 -7.96 -4.22
N TYR A 289 -15.33 -8.89 -4.13
CA TYR A 289 -15.96 -9.47 -5.31
C TYR A 289 -16.58 -8.39 -6.21
N GLY A 290 -17.23 -7.39 -5.61
CA GLY A 290 -17.78 -6.24 -6.37
C GLY A 290 -16.71 -5.41 -7.06
N VAL A 291 -15.52 -5.27 -6.48
CA VAL A 291 -14.37 -4.64 -7.15
C VAL A 291 -13.90 -5.47 -8.33
N ASP A 292 -13.78 -6.80 -8.17
CA ASP A 292 -13.37 -7.68 -9.27
C ASP A 292 -14.35 -7.64 -10.44
N GLU A 293 -15.67 -7.66 -10.17
CA GLU A 293 -16.70 -7.51 -11.21
C GLU A 293 -16.55 -6.18 -11.97
N ASN A 294 -16.31 -5.09 -11.26
CA ASN A 294 -16.13 -3.77 -11.85
C ASN A 294 -14.80 -3.63 -12.63
N LEU A 295 -13.73 -4.25 -12.13
CA LEU A 295 -12.47 -4.39 -12.88
C LEU A 295 -12.71 -5.10 -14.21
N GLY A 296 -13.54 -6.14 -14.23
CA GLY A 296 -13.91 -6.87 -15.44
C GLY A 296 -14.50 -5.97 -16.52
N GLN A 297 -15.35 -5.00 -16.16
CA GLN A 297 -15.92 -4.04 -17.12
C GLN A 297 -14.86 -3.14 -17.76
N ILE A 298 -13.86 -2.72 -16.99
CA ILE A 298 -12.73 -1.93 -17.52
C ILE A 298 -11.88 -2.79 -18.46
N LEU A 299 -11.55 -4.02 -18.07
CA LEU A 299 -10.76 -4.94 -18.90
C LEU A 299 -11.48 -5.27 -20.21
N GLU A 300 -12.78 -5.54 -20.17
CA GLU A 300 -13.60 -5.76 -21.38
C GLU A 300 -13.57 -4.54 -22.31
N TYR A 301 -13.69 -3.33 -21.75
CA TYR A 301 -13.60 -2.11 -22.55
C TYR A 301 -12.23 -1.97 -23.23
N LEU A 302 -11.13 -2.24 -22.52
CA LEU A 302 -9.79 -2.21 -23.10
C LEU A 302 -9.62 -3.23 -24.25
N ASP A 303 -10.20 -4.43 -24.07
CA ASP A 303 -10.14 -5.50 -25.09
C ASP A 303 -10.90 -5.09 -26.37
N VAL A 304 -12.18 -4.70 -26.24
CA VAL A 304 -13.03 -4.40 -27.40
C VAL A 304 -12.59 -3.15 -28.15
N THR A 305 -11.83 -2.25 -27.49
CA THR A 305 -11.26 -1.05 -28.13
C THR A 305 -9.82 -1.25 -28.62
N GLY A 306 -9.22 -2.42 -28.40
CA GLY A 306 -7.84 -2.72 -28.78
C GLY A 306 -6.77 -2.02 -27.93
N LEU A 307 -7.16 -1.40 -26.82
CA LEU A 307 -6.22 -0.69 -25.91
C LEU A 307 -5.44 -1.64 -25.01
N ALA A 308 -5.92 -2.87 -24.83
CA ALA A 308 -5.37 -3.81 -23.85
C ALA A 308 -3.88 -4.13 -24.09
N GLU A 309 -3.42 -4.20 -25.36
CA GLU A 309 -2.03 -4.51 -25.71
C GLU A 309 -1.04 -3.40 -25.32
N ASP A 310 -1.50 -2.16 -25.31
CA ASP A 310 -0.69 -0.97 -25.04
C ASP A 310 -0.95 -0.38 -23.64
N THR A 311 -1.64 -1.12 -22.76
CA THR A 311 -1.98 -0.64 -21.40
C THR A 311 -1.21 -1.41 -20.34
N LEU A 312 -0.38 -0.69 -19.58
CA LEU A 312 0.18 -1.14 -18.31
C LEU A 312 -0.92 -1.07 -17.26
N ILE A 313 -1.23 -2.21 -16.62
CA ILE A 313 -2.19 -2.31 -15.53
C ILE A 313 -1.44 -2.69 -14.26
N ILE A 314 -1.60 -1.89 -13.20
CA ILE A 314 -1.11 -2.19 -11.85
C ILE A 314 -2.31 -2.26 -10.93
N TYR A 315 -2.48 -3.38 -10.23
CA TYR A 315 -3.51 -3.59 -9.22
C TYR A 315 -2.87 -3.76 -7.84
N THR A 316 -3.34 -3.00 -6.86
CA THR A 316 -2.89 -3.09 -5.46
C THR A 316 -3.95 -2.54 -4.50
N THR A 317 -3.58 -2.38 -3.24
CA THR A 317 -4.33 -1.70 -2.17
C THR A 317 -3.44 -0.66 -1.48
N ASP A 318 -4.02 0.22 -0.69
CA ASP A 318 -3.26 1.20 0.10
C ASP A 318 -2.54 0.59 1.31
N ASN A 319 -3.11 -0.42 1.93
CA ASN A 319 -2.55 -1.20 3.05
C ASN A 319 -3.17 -2.59 3.15
N GLY A 320 -2.52 -3.50 3.89
CA GLY A 320 -3.11 -4.78 4.27
C GLY A 320 -4.22 -4.61 5.31
N TYR A 321 -4.77 -5.74 5.79
CA TYR A 321 -5.92 -5.72 6.70
C TYR A 321 -6.00 -7.00 7.54
N PHE A 322 -6.47 -6.91 8.79
CA PHE A 322 -6.80 -8.05 9.62
C PHE A 322 -8.26 -8.50 9.39
N LEU A 323 -8.44 -9.76 9.12
CA LEU A 323 -9.74 -10.39 8.87
C LEU A 323 -10.03 -11.48 9.92
N GLY A 324 -9.79 -11.15 11.19
CA GLY A 324 -9.96 -12.04 12.32
C GLY A 324 -8.66 -12.64 12.85
N GLU A 325 -7.53 -12.48 12.14
CA GLU A 325 -6.22 -12.83 12.68
C GLU A 325 -6.00 -12.04 13.97
N HIS A 326 -5.48 -12.69 14.99
CA HIS A 326 -5.33 -12.17 16.36
C HIS A 326 -6.66 -11.68 17.01
N GLY A 327 -7.81 -12.09 16.50
CA GLY A 327 -9.11 -11.57 16.93
C GLY A 327 -9.36 -10.12 16.50
N TRP A 328 -8.63 -9.63 15.51
CA TRP A 328 -8.66 -8.22 15.08
C TRP A 328 -9.35 -8.00 13.75
N TYR A 329 -9.71 -6.75 13.54
CA TYR A 329 -10.00 -6.11 12.26
C TYR A 329 -9.11 -4.87 12.12
N ASP A 330 -9.20 -4.14 11.00
CA ASP A 330 -8.39 -2.94 10.73
C ASP A 330 -6.91 -3.30 10.41
N LYS A 331 -5.97 -2.41 10.64
CA LYS A 331 -4.57 -2.45 10.21
C LYS A 331 -3.66 -1.83 11.26
N ARG A 332 -2.54 -1.23 10.93
CA ARG A 332 -1.58 -0.43 11.71
C ARG A 332 -0.37 -1.21 12.20
N PHE A 333 -0.54 -2.33 12.90
CA PHE A 333 0.60 -3.15 13.33
C PHE A 333 1.45 -3.62 12.15
N MET A 334 2.77 -3.69 12.35
CA MET A 334 3.70 -4.24 11.36
C MET A 334 3.61 -5.77 11.23
N TYR A 335 2.46 -6.38 11.51
CA TYR A 335 2.24 -7.81 11.33
C TYR A 335 1.84 -8.13 9.89
N GLU A 336 2.17 -9.35 9.42
CA GLU A 336 2.01 -9.72 8.01
C GLU A 336 0.62 -9.41 7.42
N PRO A 337 -0.53 -9.65 8.10
CA PRO A 337 -1.85 -9.34 7.52
C PRO A 337 -2.05 -7.85 7.21
N SER A 338 -1.49 -6.98 8.04
CA SER A 338 -1.56 -5.51 7.88
C SER A 338 -0.50 -4.95 6.94
N LEU A 339 0.69 -5.59 6.92
CA LEU A 339 1.86 -5.14 6.18
C LEU A 339 1.83 -5.54 4.71
N ARG A 340 1.39 -6.78 4.41
CA ARG A 340 1.37 -7.34 3.05
C ARG A 340 0.18 -6.82 2.25
N ILE A 341 0.42 -6.51 0.98
CA ILE A 341 -0.58 -6.01 0.04
C ILE A 341 -0.69 -6.92 -1.19
N PRO A 342 -1.88 -7.05 -1.82
CA PRO A 342 -1.99 -7.64 -3.14
C PRO A 342 -1.24 -6.78 -4.14
N PHE A 343 -0.50 -7.41 -5.06
CA PHE A 343 0.20 -6.64 -6.08
C PHE A 343 0.32 -7.44 -7.38
N LEU A 344 -0.38 -6.95 -8.41
CA LEU A 344 -0.40 -7.53 -9.75
C LEU A 344 0.06 -6.48 -10.76
N VAL A 345 0.88 -6.88 -11.71
CA VAL A 345 1.28 -6.04 -12.84
C VAL A 345 1.07 -6.80 -14.15
N ARG A 346 0.26 -6.24 -15.04
CA ARG A 346 0.03 -6.76 -16.37
C ARG A 346 0.42 -5.71 -17.41
N TYR A 347 1.37 -6.03 -18.27
CA TYR A 347 1.68 -5.27 -19.48
C TYR A 347 2.08 -6.25 -20.59
N PRO A 348 1.26 -6.43 -21.62
CA PRO A 348 1.45 -7.50 -22.62
C PRO A 348 2.76 -7.43 -23.38
N ARG A 349 3.37 -6.25 -23.48
CA ARG A 349 4.67 -6.07 -24.14
C ARG A 349 5.86 -6.55 -23.28
N LEU A 350 5.66 -6.84 -21.99
CA LEU A 350 6.68 -7.43 -21.12
C LEU A 350 6.72 -8.96 -21.30
N PRO A 351 7.90 -9.58 -21.10
CA PRO A 351 8.08 -10.99 -21.40
C PRO A 351 7.42 -11.96 -20.41
N LEU A 352 7.24 -11.55 -19.15
CA LEU A 352 6.75 -12.42 -18.10
C LEU A 352 5.22 -12.47 -18.08
N LYS A 353 4.67 -13.68 -18.12
CA LYS A 353 3.22 -13.95 -18.04
C LYS A 353 2.99 -15.15 -17.11
N GLY A 354 2.00 -15.05 -16.24
CA GLY A 354 1.71 -16.08 -15.25
C GLY A 354 2.87 -16.31 -14.27
N HIS A 355 3.73 -15.30 -14.11
CA HIS A 355 4.90 -15.37 -13.25
C HIS A 355 4.56 -14.95 -11.82
N VAL A 356 5.11 -15.68 -10.85
CA VAL A 356 5.08 -15.29 -9.44
C VAL A 356 6.47 -14.82 -9.06
N GLU A 357 6.58 -13.56 -8.67
CA GLU A 357 7.81 -12.93 -8.23
C GLU A 357 7.86 -12.93 -6.70
N ASP A 358 8.89 -13.52 -6.13
CA ASP A 358 9.06 -13.71 -4.68
C ASP A 358 9.96 -12.65 -4.02
N ARG A 359 10.60 -11.79 -4.80
CA ARG A 359 11.41 -10.69 -4.28
C ARG A 359 10.55 -9.66 -3.57
N MET A 360 11.12 -9.06 -2.50
CA MET A 360 10.43 -8.03 -1.74
C MET A 360 10.26 -6.75 -2.56
N VAL A 361 9.03 -6.26 -2.63
CA VAL A 361 8.68 -4.99 -3.28
C VAL A 361 7.82 -4.14 -2.35
N LEU A 362 7.80 -2.84 -2.59
CA LEU A 362 7.13 -1.87 -1.72
C LEU A 362 6.14 -1.02 -2.52
N ASN A 363 5.14 -0.48 -1.85
CA ASN A 363 4.21 0.48 -2.45
C ASN A 363 4.90 1.75 -2.97
N VAL A 364 6.03 2.16 -2.41
CA VAL A 364 6.85 3.29 -2.90
C VAL A 364 7.54 3.00 -4.25
N ASP A 365 7.64 1.74 -4.66
CA ASP A 365 8.24 1.32 -5.93
C ASP A 365 7.31 1.57 -7.14
N ILE A 366 6.03 1.84 -6.88
CA ILE A 366 5.01 1.99 -7.93
C ILE A 366 5.27 3.22 -8.79
N ALA A 367 5.50 4.39 -8.17
CA ALA A 367 5.77 5.62 -8.92
C ALA A 367 7.01 5.52 -9.83
N PRO A 368 8.20 5.11 -9.33
CA PRO A 368 9.37 4.95 -10.18
C PRO A 368 9.18 3.89 -11.27
N THR A 369 8.42 2.82 -10.99
CA THR A 369 8.11 1.78 -12.00
C THR A 369 7.26 2.32 -13.14
N ILE A 370 6.21 3.08 -12.83
CA ILE A 370 5.34 3.70 -13.83
C ILE A 370 6.15 4.66 -14.72
N LEU A 371 6.98 5.51 -14.12
CA LEU A 371 7.80 6.47 -14.85
C LEU A 371 8.84 5.78 -15.75
N ASP A 372 9.57 4.77 -15.23
CA ASP A 372 10.55 4.00 -16.01
C ASP A 372 9.89 3.31 -17.22
N LEU A 373 8.76 2.63 -17.02
CA LEU A 373 8.05 1.97 -18.10
C LEU A 373 7.43 2.97 -19.11
N ALA A 374 7.14 4.19 -18.69
CA ALA A 374 6.70 5.28 -19.54
C ALA A 374 7.85 6.01 -20.27
N GLY A 375 9.11 5.67 -19.95
CA GLY A 375 10.31 6.31 -20.52
C GLY A 375 10.52 7.74 -19.98
N ILE A 376 10.11 8.00 -18.74
CA ILE A 376 10.25 9.29 -18.05
C ILE A 376 11.31 9.13 -16.95
N ASP A 377 12.20 10.10 -16.83
CA ASP A 377 13.24 10.09 -15.82
C ASP A 377 12.63 10.03 -14.40
N VAL A 378 13.12 9.09 -13.60
CA VAL A 378 12.71 8.94 -12.19
C VAL A 378 13.43 9.98 -11.36
N PRO A 379 12.72 10.88 -10.65
CA PRO A 379 13.36 11.87 -9.78
C PRO A 379 14.18 11.24 -8.65
N GLU A 380 15.36 11.77 -8.37
CA GLU A 380 16.25 11.31 -7.28
C GLU A 380 15.60 11.37 -5.88
N ARG A 381 14.58 12.22 -5.71
CA ARG A 381 13.83 12.32 -4.45
C ARG A 381 12.90 11.14 -4.20
N MET A 382 12.55 10.35 -5.21
CA MET A 382 11.80 9.11 -5.03
C MET A 382 12.70 8.07 -4.35
N GLN A 383 12.17 7.47 -3.28
CA GLN A 383 12.91 6.51 -2.45
C GLN A 383 12.65 5.06 -2.84
N GLY A 384 11.62 4.83 -3.65
CA GLY A 384 11.32 3.53 -4.24
C GLY A 384 12.26 3.15 -5.37
N GLU A 385 12.31 1.86 -5.71
CA GLU A 385 13.08 1.30 -6.81
C GLU A 385 12.15 0.87 -7.94
N SER A 386 12.55 1.11 -9.21
CA SER A 386 11.75 0.63 -10.34
C SER A 386 11.71 -0.89 -10.38
N LEU A 387 10.51 -1.46 -10.49
CA LEU A 387 10.28 -2.89 -10.69
C LEU A 387 10.50 -3.34 -12.15
N ALA A 388 10.79 -2.41 -13.06
CA ALA A 388 10.95 -2.73 -14.48
C ALA A 388 12.00 -3.82 -14.75
N PRO A 389 13.15 -3.90 -14.05
CA PRO A 389 14.09 -5.01 -14.21
C PRO A 389 13.48 -6.37 -13.83
N LEU A 390 12.69 -6.44 -12.74
CA LEU A 390 11.99 -7.67 -12.35
C LEU A 390 10.96 -8.07 -13.41
N LEU A 391 10.18 -7.11 -13.87
CA LEU A 391 9.15 -7.31 -14.90
C LEU A 391 9.73 -7.70 -16.27
N ARG A 392 10.96 -7.30 -16.56
CA ARG A 392 11.70 -7.71 -17.77
C ARG A 392 12.41 -9.06 -17.61
N GLY A 393 12.34 -9.70 -16.44
CA GLY A 393 13.02 -10.97 -16.16
C GLY A 393 14.53 -10.85 -16.02
N SER A 394 15.02 -9.68 -15.67
CA SER A 394 16.45 -9.36 -15.51
C SER A 394 16.71 -8.68 -14.16
N PRO A 395 16.40 -9.36 -13.04
CA PRO A 395 16.56 -8.78 -11.71
C PRO A 395 18.00 -8.43 -11.43
N PRO A 396 18.30 -7.30 -10.74
CA PRO A 396 19.63 -7.01 -10.22
C PRO A 396 20.06 -8.05 -9.16
N ASP A 397 21.35 -8.37 -9.12
CA ASP A 397 21.91 -9.30 -8.13
C ASP A 397 21.81 -8.75 -6.70
N ASP A 398 21.83 -7.43 -6.55
CA ASP A 398 21.78 -6.69 -5.29
C ASP A 398 20.36 -6.22 -4.91
N TRP A 399 19.32 -6.86 -5.44
CA TRP A 399 17.94 -6.53 -5.05
C TRP A 399 17.73 -6.63 -3.55
N ARG A 400 16.93 -5.71 -2.99
CA ARG A 400 16.70 -5.61 -1.54
C ARG A 400 16.39 -6.95 -0.88
N GLN A 401 17.01 -7.18 0.30
CA GLN A 401 16.80 -8.36 1.14
C GLN A 401 16.07 -8.02 2.45
N SER A 402 15.79 -6.75 2.67
CA SER A 402 15.08 -6.23 3.85
C SER A 402 14.26 -5.00 3.47
N ILE A 403 13.20 -4.76 4.24
CA ILE A 403 12.34 -3.59 4.09
C ILE A 403 12.24 -2.82 5.40
N PHE A 404 12.04 -1.50 5.28
CA PHE A 404 11.73 -0.59 6.38
C PHE A 404 10.23 -0.30 6.41
N TYR A 405 9.67 -0.27 7.61
CA TYR A 405 8.29 0.12 7.89
C TYR A 405 8.26 1.12 9.03
N ALA A 406 7.34 2.09 9.00
CA ALA A 406 7.10 2.98 10.13
C ALA A 406 5.63 3.38 10.21
N TYR A 407 5.06 3.18 11.38
CA TYR A 407 3.75 3.67 11.78
C TYR A 407 3.94 4.80 12.79
N TYR A 408 3.39 5.95 12.49
CA TYR A 408 3.68 7.17 13.27
C TYR A 408 2.58 7.53 14.26
N ASP A 409 1.43 6.96 14.17
CA ASP A 409 0.22 7.32 14.90
C ASP A 409 0.11 8.82 15.27
N ASN A 410 -1.09 9.35 15.39
CA ASN A 410 -1.34 10.72 15.84
C ASN A 410 -1.21 10.89 17.38
N SER A 411 -0.63 9.91 18.09
CA SER A 411 -0.44 9.93 19.55
C SER A 411 0.54 11.00 20.05
N TRP A 412 1.42 11.52 19.16
CA TRP A 412 2.23 12.71 19.49
C TRP A 412 1.37 13.87 20.02
N ALA A 413 0.15 13.98 19.54
CA ALA A 413 -0.82 14.94 20.01
C ALA A 413 -1.37 14.64 21.41
N MET A 414 -1.24 13.41 21.92
CA MET A 414 -1.63 13.07 23.29
C MET A 414 -0.58 13.48 24.32
N LYS A 415 0.70 13.60 23.93
CA LYS A 415 1.76 14.08 24.83
C LYS A 415 1.51 15.54 25.26
N ASP A 416 0.89 16.33 24.38
CA ASP A 416 0.56 17.74 24.62
C ASP A 416 -0.81 17.93 25.30
N LEU A 417 -1.59 16.85 25.49
CA LEU A 417 -2.85 16.90 26.24
C LEU A 417 -2.60 16.83 27.73
N PRO A 418 -3.38 17.59 28.54
CA PRO A 418 -3.39 17.45 29.99
C PRO A 418 -3.69 15.99 30.40
N PRO A 419 -3.09 15.45 31.49
CA PRO A 419 -3.29 14.07 31.91
C PRO A 419 -4.77 13.67 32.04
N GLU A 420 -5.63 14.59 32.50
CA GLU A 420 -7.07 14.40 32.64
C GLU A 420 -7.77 14.21 31.28
N ALA A 421 -7.28 14.86 30.23
CA ALA A 421 -7.82 14.71 28.87
C ALA A 421 -7.41 13.37 28.24
N ARG A 422 -6.29 12.76 28.63
CA ARG A 422 -5.85 11.45 28.14
C ARG A 422 -6.76 10.31 28.61
N THR A 423 -7.47 10.52 29.72
CA THR A 423 -8.39 9.54 30.31
C THR A 423 -9.85 9.75 29.88
N ASP A 424 -10.17 10.85 29.18
CA ASP A 424 -11.52 11.13 28.71
C ASP A 424 -11.89 10.17 27.57
N PRO A 425 -12.99 9.40 27.69
CA PRO A 425 -13.45 8.49 26.64
C PRO A 425 -13.73 9.16 25.30
N SER A 426 -14.06 10.47 25.27
CA SER A 426 -14.25 11.22 24.03
C SER A 426 -12.95 11.44 23.26
N PHE A 427 -11.81 11.39 23.92
CA PHE A 427 -10.47 11.41 23.31
C PHE A 427 -9.97 10.06 22.82
N ARG A 428 -10.64 8.94 23.16
CA ARG A 428 -10.32 7.60 22.64
C ARG A 428 -10.36 7.50 21.12
N TYR A 429 -11.03 8.42 20.45
CA TYR A 429 -11.04 8.55 18.99
C TYR A 429 -9.75 9.15 18.41
N PHE A 430 -8.83 9.64 19.22
CA PHE A 430 -7.61 10.29 18.75
C PHE A 430 -6.39 9.35 18.67
N THR A 431 -6.35 8.30 19.49
CA THR A 431 -5.43 7.18 19.26
C THR A 431 -6.22 6.08 18.58
N ALA A 432 -6.21 6.05 17.27
CA ALA A 432 -6.96 5.05 16.56
C ALA A 432 -6.47 3.66 16.99
N HIS A 433 -7.35 2.94 17.69
CA HIS A 433 -7.16 1.56 18.15
C HIS A 433 -6.07 1.32 19.19
N ARG A 434 -5.51 2.36 19.82
CA ARG A 434 -4.45 2.27 20.83
C ARG A 434 -3.20 1.52 20.36
N VAL A 435 -2.88 1.62 19.08
CA VAL A 435 -1.65 1.06 18.53
C VAL A 435 -0.54 2.09 18.69
N SER A 436 0.47 1.78 19.50
CA SER A 436 1.61 2.65 19.74
C SER A 436 2.47 2.83 18.48
N PRO A 437 3.07 4.03 18.29
CA PRO A 437 3.98 4.27 17.19
C PRO A 437 5.15 3.29 17.21
N HIS A 438 5.47 2.75 16.05
CA HIS A 438 6.53 1.77 15.91
C HIS A 438 7.17 1.82 14.54
N ARG A 439 8.36 1.26 14.46
CA ARG A 439 9.10 1.09 13.22
C ARG A 439 9.83 -0.23 13.25
N GLY A 440 10.19 -0.74 12.09
CA GLY A 440 10.82 -2.04 12.07
C GLY A 440 11.52 -2.38 10.78
N VAL A 441 12.21 -3.50 10.83
CA VAL A 441 12.84 -4.16 9.68
C VAL A 441 12.24 -5.55 9.52
N ARG A 442 11.92 -5.90 8.27
CA ARG A 442 11.51 -7.25 7.88
C ARG A 442 12.49 -7.77 6.84
N THR A 443 13.10 -8.92 7.11
CA THR A 443 13.98 -9.67 6.19
C THR A 443 13.20 -10.85 5.59
N GLY A 444 13.83 -11.71 4.80
CA GLY A 444 13.19 -12.93 4.29
C GLY A 444 12.64 -13.85 5.39
N ARG A 445 13.26 -13.84 6.58
CA ARG A 445 12.90 -14.73 7.69
C ARG A 445 12.51 -14.03 8.97
N TYR A 446 13.12 -12.91 9.30
CA TYR A 446 12.96 -12.28 10.61
C TYR A 446 12.28 -10.92 10.50
N LYS A 447 11.57 -10.55 11.55
CA LYS A 447 10.99 -9.23 11.75
C LYS A 447 11.38 -8.70 13.12
N LEU A 448 11.90 -7.46 13.15
CA LEU A 448 12.21 -6.73 14.38
C LEU A 448 11.41 -5.43 14.39
N ILE A 449 10.66 -5.18 15.46
CA ILE A 449 9.81 -4.01 15.64
C ILE A 449 10.26 -3.24 16.88
N GLU A 450 10.51 -1.93 16.73
CA GLU A 450 10.83 -0.99 17.80
C GLU A 450 9.62 -0.11 18.08
N TYR A 451 9.07 -0.18 19.28
CA TYR A 451 8.03 0.73 19.76
C TYR A 451 8.70 1.92 20.47
N TYR A 452 9.05 2.94 19.72
CA TYR A 452 9.97 4.00 20.15
C TYR A 452 9.37 4.99 21.16
N ASN A 453 8.06 4.92 21.43
CA ASN A 453 7.39 5.66 22.53
C ASN A 453 7.16 4.82 23.78
N GLU A 454 7.54 3.55 23.78
CA GLU A 454 7.38 2.61 24.88
C GLU A 454 8.78 2.23 25.40
N ASP A 455 9.09 2.54 26.62
CA ASP A 455 10.42 2.46 27.24
C ASP A 455 11.14 1.12 26.98
N GLY A 456 11.85 1.05 25.83
CA GLY A 456 12.66 -0.11 25.46
C GLY A 456 11.88 -1.35 25.05
N TYR A 457 10.60 -1.22 24.67
CA TYR A 457 9.81 -2.37 24.20
C TYR A 457 10.06 -2.66 22.72
N TRP A 458 10.36 -3.93 22.45
CA TRP A 458 10.63 -4.45 21.11
C TRP A 458 9.92 -5.79 20.91
N GLU A 459 9.66 -6.11 19.64
CA GLU A 459 9.18 -7.44 19.23
C GLU A 459 10.12 -8.02 18.17
N LEU A 460 10.42 -9.33 18.30
CA LEU A 460 11.24 -10.10 17.37
C LEU A 460 10.49 -11.39 17.01
N PHE A 461 10.33 -11.63 15.70
CA PHE A 461 9.66 -12.82 15.19
C PHE A 461 10.53 -13.59 14.20
N ASP A 462 10.49 -14.92 14.25
CA ASP A 462 10.99 -15.83 13.21
C ASP A 462 9.82 -16.29 12.33
N LEU A 463 9.60 -15.61 11.22
CA LEU A 463 8.44 -15.82 10.34
C LEU A 463 8.41 -17.21 9.68
N HIS A 464 9.52 -17.98 9.71
CA HIS A 464 9.54 -19.37 9.24
C HIS A 464 9.01 -20.36 10.30
N GLN A 465 9.27 -20.09 11.57
CA GLN A 465 8.82 -20.94 12.67
C GLN A 465 7.49 -20.47 13.25
N ASP A 466 7.23 -19.19 13.22
CA ASP A 466 6.05 -18.51 13.73
C ASP A 466 5.50 -17.54 12.66
N PRO A 467 4.93 -18.04 11.56
CA PRO A 467 4.35 -17.21 10.50
C PRO A 467 3.16 -16.35 10.96
N ASN A 468 2.57 -16.72 12.09
CA ASN A 468 1.44 -16.02 12.70
C ASN A 468 1.85 -14.99 13.77
N GLU A 469 3.15 -14.78 14.01
CA GLU A 469 3.69 -13.74 14.90
C GLU A 469 3.12 -13.77 16.32
N LEU A 470 2.95 -14.98 16.87
CA LEU A 470 2.39 -15.21 18.21
C LEU A 470 3.42 -15.05 19.32
N ASN A 471 4.70 -15.37 19.05
CA ASN A 471 5.74 -15.51 20.05
C ASN A 471 6.83 -14.46 19.86
N ASN A 472 6.83 -13.44 20.72
CA ASN A 472 7.88 -12.45 20.76
C ASN A 472 9.17 -13.02 21.37
N LEU A 473 10.19 -13.19 20.54
CA LEU A 473 11.50 -13.74 20.91
C LEU A 473 12.48 -12.70 21.50
N TYR A 474 12.09 -11.42 21.55
CA TYR A 474 13.02 -10.36 21.91
C TYR A 474 13.62 -10.52 23.31
N SER A 475 12.82 -10.98 24.27
CA SER A 475 13.27 -11.23 25.64
C SER A 475 13.81 -12.65 25.87
N GLU A 476 13.72 -13.52 24.89
CA GLU A 476 14.19 -14.91 25.01
C GLU A 476 15.72 -14.98 24.91
N PRO A 477 16.37 -15.86 25.69
CA PRO A 477 17.82 -16.03 25.63
C PRO A 477 18.26 -16.66 24.29
N GLY A 478 19.50 -16.38 23.89
CA GLY A 478 20.10 -16.95 22.67
C GLY A 478 19.83 -16.17 21.39
N HIS A 479 19.16 -15.03 21.45
CA HIS A 479 18.87 -14.17 20.27
C HIS A 479 19.68 -12.86 20.23
N ASP A 480 20.70 -12.68 21.10
CA ASP A 480 21.41 -11.39 21.22
C ASP A 480 22.16 -10.99 19.96
N ASP A 481 22.82 -11.94 19.29
CA ASP A 481 23.52 -11.67 18.02
C ASP A 481 22.52 -11.29 16.92
N LEU A 482 21.38 -11.99 16.83
CA LEU A 482 20.32 -11.69 15.86
C LEU A 482 19.68 -10.31 16.12
N LYS A 483 19.39 -9.99 17.39
CA LYS A 483 18.88 -8.65 17.78
C LYS A 483 19.87 -7.57 17.35
N ALA A 484 21.17 -7.77 17.60
CA ALA A 484 22.19 -6.82 17.22
C ALA A 484 22.31 -6.67 15.69
N GLU A 485 22.19 -7.77 14.94
CA GLU A 485 22.20 -7.77 13.46
C GLU A 485 21.01 -6.99 12.91
N LEU A 486 19.79 -7.35 13.31
CA LEU A 486 18.58 -6.71 12.83
C LEU A 486 18.47 -5.23 13.26
N THR A 487 18.97 -4.89 14.45
CA THR A 487 19.05 -3.49 14.89
C THR A 487 20.00 -2.70 13.98
N ARG A 488 21.19 -3.24 13.64
CA ARG A 488 22.09 -2.58 12.69
C ARG A 488 21.42 -2.38 11.32
N GLU A 489 20.69 -3.38 10.84
CA GLU A 489 19.99 -3.30 9.56
C GLU A 489 18.86 -2.25 9.62
N LEU A 490 18.07 -2.22 10.70
CA LEU A 490 17.05 -1.17 10.92
C LEU A 490 17.69 0.23 10.88
N ARG A 491 18.80 0.45 11.60
CA ARG A 491 19.50 1.76 11.58
C ARG A 491 20.10 2.09 10.22
N ARG A 492 20.59 1.08 9.48
CA ARG A 492 21.06 1.26 8.11
C ARG A 492 19.92 1.75 7.19
N LEU A 493 18.76 1.10 7.25
CA LEU A 493 17.58 1.48 6.46
C LEU A 493 17.05 2.87 6.84
N GLN A 494 17.01 3.21 8.14
CA GLN A 494 16.67 4.56 8.59
C GLN A 494 17.59 5.61 7.99
N GLY A 495 18.91 5.34 7.98
CA GLY A 495 19.89 6.22 7.35
C GLY A 495 19.68 6.33 5.83
N GLN A 496 19.44 5.20 5.16
CA GLN A 496 19.18 5.13 3.73
C GLN A 496 17.98 5.96 3.32
N TYR A 497 16.87 5.81 4.04
CA TYR A 497 15.61 6.51 3.76
C TYR A 497 15.48 7.86 4.49
N GLN A 498 16.51 8.31 5.21
CA GLN A 498 16.57 9.60 5.91
C GLN A 498 15.51 9.77 7.02
N GLU A 499 15.07 8.65 7.60
CA GLU A 499 14.17 8.68 8.74
C GLU A 499 14.97 9.03 10.02
N ARG A 500 14.66 10.18 10.63
CA ARG A 500 15.46 10.75 11.73
C ARG A 500 14.83 10.59 13.11
N GLY A 501 13.72 9.84 13.23
CA GLY A 501 13.07 9.54 14.50
C GLY A 501 12.09 10.59 14.99
#